data_95ed57271eca899730661df30e6fc1ef
#
_entry.id   95ed57271eca899730661df30e6fc1ef
#
_cell.length_a   1.000
_cell.length_b   1.000
_cell.length_c   1.000
_cell.angle_alpha   90.00
_cell.angle_beta   90.00
_cell.angle_gamma   90.00
#
_symmetry.space_group_name_H-M   'P 1'
#
loop_
_entity.id
_entity.type
_entity.pdbx_description
1 polymer ?
#
loop_
_entity_poly.entity_id
_entity_poly.type
_entity_poly.pdbx_seq_one_letter_code
_entity_poly.pdbx_strand_id
1 'polypeptide(L)'
;MKKKFYVVLRGRQRGVFDNWGDCQDSIAGYKGADYQGFCDLESATEYMEGNMYPSGRFLMVLRGRWKCYHNFDEFINAVSNEY
;
A
#
# COMPACT_ATOMS: atom_id res chain seq x y z
N MET A 1 -7.96 10.53 15.14
CA MET A 1 -8.12 10.75 13.70
C MET A 1 -8.28 9.41 13.00
N LYS A 2 -9.12 9.37 11.98
CA LYS A 2 -9.33 8.15 11.21
C LYS A 2 -8.17 7.89 10.28
N LYS A 3 -7.78 6.62 10.17
CA LYS A 3 -6.82 6.21 9.16
C LYS A 3 -7.48 6.25 7.80
N LYS A 4 -6.78 6.77 6.80
CA LYS A 4 -7.29 6.88 5.44
C LYS A 4 -6.55 6.01 4.44
N PHE A 5 -5.30 5.68 4.75
CA PHE A 5 -4.45 4.92 3.87
C PHE A 5 -3.86 3.74 4.62
N TYR A 6 -3.76 2.61 3.94
CA TYR A 6 -3.23 1.40 4.53
C TYR A 6 -2.11 0.87 3.65
N VAL A 7 -0.98 0.57 4.28
CA VAL A 7 0.16 -0.04 3.60
C VAL A 7 0.21 -1.51 3.98
N VAL A 8 0.22 -2.38 2.98
CA VAL A 8 0.36 -3.82 3.20
C VAL A 8 1.78 -4.22 2.81
N LEU A 9 2.58 -4.62 3.79
CA LEU A 9 3.94 -5.09 3.57
C LEU A 9 3.98 -6.58 3.27
N ARG A 10 3.05 -7.33 3.86
CA ARG A 10 2.92 -8.77 3.65
C ARG A 10 1.46 -9.12 3.53
N GLY A 11 1.07 -9.66 2.40
CA GLY A 11 -0.30 -10.04 2.10
C GLY A 11 -0.37 -10.57 0.68
N ARG A 12 -1.59 -10.86 0.23
CA ARG A 12 -1.80 -11.31 -1.13
C ARG A 12 -1.42 -10.25 -2.15
N GLN A 13 -1.71 -8.99 -1.81
CA GLN A 13 -1.36 -7.84 -2.65
C GLN A 13 -0.63 -6.84 -1.78
N ARG A 14 0.65 -6.62 -2.06
CA ARG A 14 1.43 -5.60 -1.34
C ARG A 14 1.21 -4.25 -2.01
N GLY A 15 1.19 -3.20 -1.20
CA GLY A 15 1.06 -1.86 -1.73
C GLY A 15 0.31 -0.93 -0.82
N VAL A 16 -0.38 0.04 -1.42
CA VAL A 16 -1.12 1.06 -0.68
C VAL A 16 -2.59 1.02 -1.07
N PHE A 17 -3.46 1.15 -0.07
CA PHE A 17 -4.91 1.10 -0.23
C PHE A 17 -5.52 2.30 0.48
N ASP A 18 -6.54 2.89 -0.12
CA ASP A 18 -7.23 4.03 0.49
C ASP A 18 -8.53 3.65 1.20
N ASN A 19 -8.74 2.36 1.40
CA ASN A 19 -9.92 1.88 2.11
C ASN A 19 -9.62 0.57 2.83
N TRP A 20 -10.35 0.34 3.92
CA TRP A 20 -10.14 -0.84 4.75
C TRP A 20 -10.57 -2.13 4.04
N GLY A 21 -11.66 -2.07 3.26
CA GLY A 21 -12.18 -3.26 2.58
C GLY A 21 -11.15 -3.95 1.71
N ASP A 22 -10.48 -3.17 0.86
CA ASP A 22 -9.47 -3.74 -0.03
C ASP A 22 -8.22 -4.17 0.74
N CYS A 23 -7.83 -3.40 1.76
CA CYS A 23 -6.73 -3.78 2.63
C CYS A 23 -7.02 -5.11 3.32
N GLN A 24 -8.22 -5.24 3.87
CA GLN A 24 -8.63 -6.46 4.56
C GLN A 24 -8.61 -7.67 3.62
N ASP A 25 -9.08 -7.50 2.39
CA ASP A 25 -9.05 -8.58 1.40
C ASP A 25 -7.64 -9.06 1.12
N SER A 26 -6.68 -8.15 1.15
CA SER A 26 -5.29 -8.50 0.93
C SER A 26 -4.68 -9.30 2.08
N ILE A 27 -5.09 -9.01 3.31
CA ILE A 27 -4.49 -9.64 4.50
C ILE A 27 -5.30 -10.77 5.08
N ALA A 28 -6.60 -10.88 4.73
CA ALA A 28 -7.48 -11.89 5.32
C ALA A 28 -6.98 -13.30 5.05
N GLY A 29 -6.82 -14.08 6.10
CA GLY A 29 -6.35 -15.44 6.00
C GLY A 29 -4.91 -15.61 5.56
N TYR A 30 -4.16 -14.53 5.40
CA TYR A 30 -2.76 -14.57 5.00
C TYR A 30 -1.90 -14.71 6.24
N LYS A 31 -1.15 -15.81 6.32
CA LYS A 31 -0.29 -16.08 7.47
C LYS A 31 0.89 -15.12 7.48
N GLY A 32 1.07 -14.41 8.59
CA GLY A 32 2.15 -13.45 8.72
C GLY A 32 1.88 -12.12 8.04
N ALA A 33 0.61 -11.79 7.79
CA ALA A 33 0.25 -10.53 7.19
C ALA A 33 0.75 -9.36 8.03
N ASP A 34 1.25 -8.33 7.34
CA ASP A 34 1.78 -7.14 7.99
C ASP A 34 1.25 -5.91 7.26
N TYR A 35 0.59 -5.02 8.00
CA TYR A 35 0.03 -3.81 7.45
C TYR A 35 0.05 -2.69 8.47
N GLN A 36 -0.07 -1.45 7.99
CA GLN A 36 -0.07 -0.27 8.85
C GLN A 36 -1.02 0.78 8.26
N GLY A 37 -1.77 1.46 9.13
CA GLY A 37 -2.67 2.54 8.72
C GLY A 37 -2.05 3.90 8.92
N PHE A 38 -2.38 4.84 8.02
CA PHE A 38 -1.87 6.21 8.04
C PHE A 38 -2.98 7.21 7.78
N CYS A 39 -2.81 8.42 8.30
CA CYS A 39 -3.78 9.50 8.11
C CYS A 39 -3.60 10.21 6.78
N ASP A 40 -2.40 10.16 6.20
CA ASP A 40 -2.10 10.81 4.94
C ASP A 40 -1.18 9.95 4.09
N LEU A 41 -1.14 10.27 2.79
CA LEU A 41 -0.40 9.49 1.83
C LEU A 41 1.11 9.70 1.95
N GLU A 42 1.51 10.89 2.39
CA GLU A 42 2.93 11.20 2.58
C GLU A 42 3.55 10.30 3.64
N SER A 43 2.88 10.13 4.78
CA SER A 43 3.35 9.24 5.83
C SER A 43 3.41 7.80 5.35
N ALA A 44 2.38 7.38 4.59
CA ALA A 44 2.36 6.03 4.03
C ALA A 44 3.54 5.79 3.08
N THR A 45 3.84 6.78 2.24
CA THR A 45 4.97 6.68 1.30
C THR A 45 6.30 6.58 2.02
N GLU A 46 6.50 7.41 3.05
CA GLU A 46 7.73 7.35 3.85
C GLU A 46 7.91 5.99 4.50
N TYR A 47 6.81 5.44 5.02
CA TYR A 47 6.86 4.13 5.65
C TYR A 47 7.23 3.04 4.64
N MET A 48 6.64 3.11 3.44
CA MET A 48 6.94 2.15 2.38
C MET A 48 8.40 2.21 1.96
N GLU A 49 8.94 3.42 1.81
CA GLU A 49 10.34 3.59 1.41
C GLU A 49 11.31 3.01 2.43
N GLY A 50 10.97 3.07 3.71
CA GLY A 50 11.82 2.57 4.77
C GLY A 50 11.64 1.11 5.12
N ASN A 51 10.50 0.51 4.75
CA ASN A 51 10.13 -0.81 5.26
C ASN A 51 9.73 -1.83 4.20
N MET A 52 9.34 -1.38 3.01
CA MET A 52 8.85 -2.28 1.98
C MET A 52 10.00 -2.89 1.18
N TYR A 53 9.96 -4.21 1.02
CA TYR A 53 10.94 -4.92 0.21
C TYR A 53 10.73 -4.55 -1.26
N PRO A 54 11.78 -4.10 -1.98
CA PRO A 54 11.61 -3.51 -3.31
C PRO A 54 11.34 -4.49 -4.45
N SER A 55 11.46 -5.78 -4.25
CA SER A 55 11.20 -6.74 -5.32
C SER A 55 9.76 -7.23 -5.30
N GLY A 56 9.26 -7.65 -6.47
CA GLY A 56 7.91 -8.18 -6.62
C GLY A 56 6.93 -7.12 -7.13
N ARG A 57 5.65 -7.42 -6.96
CA ARG A 57 4.58 -6.54 -7.44
C ARG A 57 4.06 -5.65 -6.33
N PHE A 58 3.59 -4.49 -6.74
CA PHE A 58 2.99 -3.52 -5.83
C PHE A 58 1.65 -3.06 -6.40
N LEU A 59 0.65 -2.93 -5.55
CA LEU A 59 -0.68 -2.50 -5.96
C LEU A 59 -1.00 -1.14 -5.34
N MET A 60 -1.49 -0.22 -6.17
CA MET A 60 -1.97 1.06 -5.69
C MET A 60 -3.46 1.12 -5.92
N VAL A 61 -4.23 1.21 -4.83
CA VAL A 61 -5.69 1.32 -4.89
C VAL A 61 -6.07 2.67 -4.30
N LEU A 62 -6.26 3.64 -5.17
CA LEU A 62 -6.62 5.00 -4.76
C LEU A 62 -7.79 5.48 -5.62
N ARG A 63 -8.81 6.03 -4.96
CA ARG A 63 -9.98 6.62 -5.62
C ARG A 63 -10.69 5.64 -6.56
N GLY A 64 -10.76 4.38 -6.15
CA GLY A 64 -11.41 3.35 -6.95
C GLY A 64 -10.62 2.85 -8.14
N ARG A 65 -9.39 3.31 -8.29
CA ARG A 65 -8.50 2.86 -9.36
C ARG A 65 -7.52 1.83 -8.85
N TRP A 66 -7.38 0.76 -9.61
CA TRP A 66 -6.47 -0.32 -9.28
C TRP A 66 -5.34 -0.33 -10.30
N LYS A 67 -4.11 -0.08 -9.83
CA LYS A 67 -2.93 -0.12 -10.69
C LYS A 67 -1.88 -1.04 -10.09
N CYS A 68 -1.29 -1.87 -10.94
CA CYS A 68 -0.26 -2.81 -10.55
C CYS A 68 1.07 -2.36 -11.11
N TYR A 69 2.10 -2.40 -10.28
CA TYR A 69 3.46 -2.00 -10.66
C TYR A 69 4.42 -3.14 -10.40
N HIS A 70 5.36 -3.32 -11.30
CA HIS A 70 6.39 -4.35 -11.17
C HIS A 70 7.74 -3.78 -10.73
N ASN A 71 7.81 -2.45 -10.61
CA ASN A 71 9.01 -1.73 -10.25
C ASN A 71 8.71 -0.83 -9.05
N PHE A 72 9.50 -0.96 -7.99
CA PHE A 72 9.26 -0.19 -6.78
C PHE A 72 9.39 1.31 -7.01
N ASP A 73 10.39 1.72 -7.81
CA ASP A 73 10.59 3.14 -8.09
C ASP A 73 9.39 3.76 -8.81
N GLU A 74 8.84 3.06 -9.78
CA GLU A 74 7.64 3.53 -10.47
C GLU A 74 6.46 3.59 -9.52
N PHE A 75 6.32 2.58 -8.66
CA PHE A 75 5.24 2.53 -7.69
C PHE A 75 5.31 3.74 -6.73
N ILE A 76 6.47 4.00 -6.15
CA ILE A 76 6.65 5.10 -5.21
C ILE A 76 6.44 6.46 -5.90
N ASN A 77 6.94 6.62 -7.13
CA ASN A 77 6.72 7.85 -7.88
C ASN A 77 5.24 8.09 -8.15
N ALA A 78 4.51 7.04 -8.51
CA ALA A 78 3.08 7.16 -8.76
C ALA A 78 2.32 7.53 -7.50
N VAL A 79 2.67 6.93 -6.36
CA VAL A 79 2.04 7.26 -5.08
C VAL A 79 2.35 8.70 -4.69
N SER A 80 3.59 9.14 -4.86
CA SER A 80 3.99 10.51 -4.53
C SER A 80 3.25 11.55 -5.36
N ASN A 81 2.91 11.22 -6.59
CA ASN A 81 2.17 12.13 -7.48
C ASN A 81 0.70 12.26 -7.12
N GLU A 82 0.20 11.46 -6.19
CA GLU A 82 -1.19 11.52 -5.76
C GLU A 82 -1.44 12.49 -4.59
N TYR A 83 -0.41 13.12 -4.07
CA TYR A 83 -0.55 14.08 -2.96
C TYR A 83 -1.40 15.29 -3.32
#